data_b691a82b4797d31abfd5590e0e55c3da
#
_entry.id   b691a82b4797d31abfd5590e0e55c3da
#
_cell.length_a   1.000
_cell.length_b   1.000
_cell.length_c   1.000
_cell.angle_alpha   90.00
_cell.angle_beta   90.00
_cell.angle_gamma   90.00
#
_symmetry.space_group_name_H-M   'P 1'
#
loop_
_entity.id
_entity.type
_entity.pdbx_description
1 polymer ?
#
loop_
_entity_poly.entity_id
_entity_poly.type
_entity_poly.pdbx_seq_one_letter_code
_entity_poly.pdbx_strand_id
1 'polypeptide(L)'
;SDPNLQNIPIRTPLGRRIRHAFVAGSPDTTLVAADYSQIELRILAHVSGDEHLRAAFAREADIHRETAARVLHKAPEDVTGDERSMAKMVNFGLAYGMSDFGLSSRAGISQADAREFITGYFAAYSGISRYMLHIRETAAEQGYVATLLGRKRQIPELTSSNRALKAAGERMAINMPIQGTAADIVKIAMIRTDRALQEGGFRARVLLSVHDELLLEAPRDEVDRLVPILREAMEGALPLSVPLTVDAKVGDSWEGMTPVSRRDAVLAEADEVPEA
;
A
#
# COMPACT_ATOMS: atom_id res chain seq x y z
N SER A 1 6.91 -7.84 20.64
CA SER A 1 6.64 -6.84 21.68
C SER A 1 5.17 -6.91 22.09
N ASP A 2 4.88 -6.78 23.35
CA ASP A 2 3.55 -6.83 23.90
C ASP A 2 3.37 -5.58 24.80
N PRO A 3 2.41 -4.67 24.50
CA PRO A 3 1.44 -4.74 23.40
C PRO A 3 2.07 -4.43 22.03
N ASN A 4 1.49 -5.02 20.96
CA ASN A 4 1.87 -4.69 19.59
C ASN A 4 1.01 -3.54 19.06
N LEU A 5 1.56 -2.32 19.04
CA LEU A 5 0.86 -1.12 18.60
C LEU A 5 0.48 -1.13 17.11
N GLN A 6 1.16 -1.94 16.29
CA GLN A 6 0.81 -2.11 14.87
C GLN A 6 -0.47 -2.91 14.65
N ASN A 7 -0.93 -3.65 15.67
CA ASN A 7 -2.09 -4.54 15.58
C ASN A 7 -3.31 -4.03 16.35
N ILE A 8 -3.39 -2.74 16.68
CA ILE A 8 -4.60 -2.16 17.29
C ILE A 8 -5.74 -2.25 16.27
N PRO A 9 -6.85 -2.97 16.59
CA PRO A 9 -7.92 -3.20 15.64
C PRO A 9 -8.60 -1.91 15.19
N ILE A 10 -8.80 -1.72 13.88
CA ILE A 10 -9.51 -0.57 13.30
C ILE A 10 -10.96 -0.93 12.90
N ARG A 11 -11.23 -2.21 12.67
CA ARG A 11 -12.52 -2.66 12.12
C ARG A 11 -13.62 -2.83 13.16
N THR A 12 -13.25 -2.94 14.43
CA THR A 12 -14.22 -3.13 15.53
C THR A 12 -14.49 -1.81 16.24
N PRO A 13 -15.71 -1.59 16.79
CA PRO A 13 -16.02 -0.41 17.59
C PRO A 13 -15.06 -0.21 18.77
N LEU A 14 -14.70 -1.30 19.47
CA LEU A 14 -13.75 -1.26 20.58
C LEU A 14 -12.34 -0.86 20.10
N GLY A 15 -11.87 -1.41 19.01
CA GLY A 15 -10.57 -1.06 18.44
C GLY A 15 -10.47 0.42 18.06
N ARG A 16 -11.53 0.98 17.45
CA ARG A 16 -11.60 2.43 17.16
C ARG A 16 -11.58 3.26 18.45
N ARG A 17 -12.28 2.84 19.50
CA ARG A 17 -12.21 3.52 20.80
C ARG A 17 -10.79 3.50 21.39
N ILE A 18 -10.05 2.41 21.22
CA ILE A 18 -8.64 2.34 21.64
C ILE A 18 -7.80 3.33 20.83
N ARG A 19 -7.96 3.40 19.50
CA ARG A 19 -7.25 4.40 18.67
C ARG A 19 -7.62 5.83 19.06
N HIS A 20 -8.86 6.09 19.44
CA HIS A 20 -9.30 7.40 19.91
C HIS A 20 -8.60 7.85 21.19
N ALA A 21 -8.09 6.93 22.01
CA ALA A 21 -7.32 7.24 23.21
C ALA A 21 -5.85 7.67 22.94
N PHE A 22 -5.35 7.47 21.71
CA PHE A 22 -4.05 7.99 21.30
C PHE A 22 -4.24 9.43 20.83
N VAL A 23 -3.86 10.37 21.66
CA VAL A 23 -4.03 11.82 21.46
C VAL A 23 -2.68 12.52 21.41
N ALA A 24 -2.67 13.74 20.87
CA ALA A 24 -1.51 14.62 20.92
C ALA A 24 -1.13 14.95 22.39
N GLY A 25 0.17 15.15 22.64
CA GLY A 25 0.70 15.33 23.99
C GLY A 25 0.39 16.68 24.64
N SER A 26 -0.07 17.67 23.86
CA SER A 26 -0.48 18.98 24.37
C SER A 26 -1.56 19.63 23.51
N PRO A 27 -2.27 20.66 24.02
CA PRO A 27 -3.24 21.41 23.21
C PRO A 27 -2.62 22.14 22.00
N ASP A 28 -1.33 22.47 22.06
CA ASP A 28 -0.60 23.18 20.99
C ASP A 28 -0.07 22.23 19.91
N THR A 29 -0.19 20.92 20.13
CA THR A 29 0.22 19.90 19.18
C THR A 29 -0.99 19.18 18.55
N THR A 30 -0.75 18.48 17.46
CA THR A 30 -1.72 17.63 16.75
C THR A 30 -1.02 16.39 16.22
N LEU A 31 -1.77 15.35 15.92
CA LEU A 31 -1.26 14.18 15.22
C LEU A 31 -1.35 14.39 13.70
N VAL A 32 -0.33 13.94 13.00
CA VAL A 32 -0.24 13.92 11.54
C VAL A 32 0.02 12.49 11.12
N ALA A 33 -0.88 11.89 10.34
CA ALA A 33 -0.70 10.56 9.77
C ALA A 33 -0.45 10.69 8.27
N ALA A 34 0.52 9.94 7.76
CA ALA A 34 0.81 9.85 6.33
C ALA A 34 0.90 8.37 5.94
N ASP A 35 0.03 7.95 5.01
CA ASP A 35 -0.19 6.56 4.63
C ASP A 35 0.01 6.40 3.12
N TYR A 36 0.75 5.36 2.72
CA TYR A 36 0.90 5.06 1.30
C TYR A 36 -0.40 4.53 0.69
N SER A 37 -0.85 5.17 -0.37
CA SER A 37 -2.00 4.69 -1.13
C SER A 37 -1.63 3.50 -1.99
N GLN A 38 -2.11 2.30 -1.62
CA GLN A 38 -1.99 1.04 -2.39
C GLN A 38 -0.55 0.67 -2.77
N ILE A 39 0.41 0.83 -1.86
CA ILE A 39 1.84 0.63 -2.11
C ILE A 39 2.16 -0.72 -2.77
N GLU A 40 1.55 -1.81 -2.30
CA GLU A 40 1.82 -3.15 -2.83
C GLU A 40 1.34 -3.33 -4.27
N LEU A 41 0.21 -2.73 -4.65
CA LEU A 41 -0.26 -2.77 -6.05
C LEU A 41 0.60 -1.90 -6.97
N ARG A 42 1.16 -0.80 -6.46
CA ARG A 42 2.13 0.03 -7.20
C ARG A 42 3.46 -0.71 -7.41
N ILE A 43 3.92 -1.42 -6.39
CA ILE A 43 5.10 -2.30 -6.52
C ILE A 43 4.80 -3.44 -7.51
N LEU A 44 3.63 -4.07 -7.44
CA LEU A 44 3.22 -5.10 -8.39
C LEU A 44 3.19 -4.55 -9.82
N ALA A 45 2.65 -3.35 -10.04
CA ALA A 45 2.67 -2.69 -11.35
C ALA A 45 4.11 -2.48 -11.87
N HIS A 46 5.03 -2.10 -10.98
CA HIS A 46 6.44 -1.91 -11.33
C HIS A 46 7.12 -3.22 -11.70
N VAL A 47 7.06 -4.24 -10.82
CA VAL A 47 7.79 -5.51 -11.01
C VAL A 47 7.21 -6.39 -12.12
N SER A 48 5.88 -6.34 -12.34
CA SER A 48 5.23 -7.09 -13.42
C SER A 48 5.40 -6.44 -14.79
N GLY A 49 5.66 -5.13 -14.81
CA GLY A 49 5.70 -4.36 -16.06
C GLY A 49 4.35 -4.32 -16.78
N ASP A 50 3.24 -4.63 -16.11
CA ASP A 50 1.93 -4.66 -16.74
C ASP A 50 1.50 -3.26 -17.19
N GLU A 51 1.32 -3.09 -18.50
CA GLU A 51 1.04 -1.78 -19.11
C GLU A 51 -0.29 -1.20 -18.66
N HIS A 52 -1.32 -2.04 -18.50
CA HIS A 52 -2.64 -1.59 -18.10
C HIS A 52 -2.67 -1.13 -16.65
N LEU A 53 -2.01 -1.88 -15.77
CA LEU A 53 -1.90 -1.52 -14.36
C LEU A 53 -1.08 -0.24 -14.17
N ARG A 54 0.04 -0.12 -14.90
CA ARG A 54 0.86 1.11 -14.92
C ARG A 54 0.09 2.32 -15.44
N ALA A 55 -0.62 2.17 -16.55
CA ALA A 55 -1.42 3.25 -17.14
C ALA A 55 -2.56 3.69 -16.20
N ALA A 56 -3.20 2.78 -15.47
CA ALA A 56 -4.23 3.12 -14.50
C ALA A 56 -3.66 3.95 -13.34
N PHE A 57 -2.50 3.58 -12.78
CA PHE A 57 -1.84 4.38 -11.76
C PHE A 57 -1.34 5.73 -12.25
N ALA A 58 -0.83 5.81 -13.49
CA ALA A 58 -0.37 7.07 -14.08
C ALA A 58 -1.51 8.09 -14.27
N ARG A 59 -2.76 7.62 -14.43
CA ARG A 59 -3.96 8.47 -14.53
C ARG A 59 -4.65 8.70 -13.18
N GLU A 60 -4.09 8.21 -12.09
CA GLU A 60 -4.70 8.23 -10.75
C GLU A 60 -6.13 7.63 -10.73
N ALA A 61 -6.37 6.63 -11.58
CA ALA A 61 -7.66 5.98 -11.69
C ALA A 61 -7.97 5.11 -10.46
N ASP A 62 -9.26 4.88 -10.20
CA ASP A 62 -9.69 3.88 -9.22
C ASP A 62 -9.35 2.49 -9.71
N ILE A 63 -8.21 1.95 -9.28
CA ILE A 63 -7.65 0.68 -9.74
C ILE A 63 -8.61 -0.50 -9.58
N HIS A 64 -9.48 -0.47 -8.58
CA HIS A 64 -10.44 -1.55 -8.36
C HIS A 64 -11.60 -1.46 -9.34
N ARG A 65 -12.04 -0.25 -9.66
CA ARG A 65 -13.05 0.01 -10.69
C ARG A 65 -12.52 -0.32 -12.08
N GLU A 66 -11.30 0.12 -12.40
CA GLU A 66 -10.61 -0.23 -13.65
C GLU A 66 -10.46 -1.75 -13.83
N THR A 67 -10.10 -2.46 -12.75
CA THR A 67 -10.00 -3.92 -12.78
C THR A 67 -11.34 -4.57 -13.07
N ALA A 68 -12.41 -4.17 -12.35
CA ALA A 68 -13.75 -4.70 -12.59
C ALA A 68 -14.23 -4.43 -14.02
N ALA A 69 -14.08 -3.19 -14.50
CA ALA A 69 -14.46 -2.78 -15.85
C ALA A 69 -13.78 -3.66 -16.91
N ARG A 70 -12.48 -3.88 -16.76
CA ARG A 70 -11.69 -4.66 -17.70
C ARG A 70 -12.03 -6.15 -17.70
N VAL A 71 -12.15 -6.75 -16.50
CA VAL A 71 -12.47 -8.18 -16.34
C VAL A 71 -13.89 -8.50 -16.79
N LEU A 72 -14.83 -7.59 -16.55
CA LEU A 72 -16.24 -7.77 -16.88
C LEU A 72 -16.63 -7.16 -18.25
N HIS A 73 -15.67 -6.59 -18.97
CA HIS A 73 -15.87 -5.95 -20.28
C HIS A 73 -16.96 -4.85 -20.24
N LYS A 74 -16.91 -4.00 -19.21
CA LYS A 74 -17.82 -2.87 -18.99
C LYS A 74 -17.07 -1.53 -19.05
N ALA A 75 -17.82 -0.44 -19.24
CA ALA A 75 -17.26 0.88 -19.00
C ALA A 75 -17.05 1.12 -17.48
N PRO A 76 -16.01 1.87 -17.06
CA PRO A 76 -15.75 2.10 -15.63
C PRO A 76 -16.94 2.71 -14.88
N GLU A 77 -17.72 3.56 -15.52
CA GLU A 77 -18.94 4.19 -14.97
C GLU A 77 -20.06 3.18 -14.70
N ASP A 78 -20.12 2.07 -15.45
CA ASP A 78 -21.13 1.03 -15.31
C ASP A 78 -20.78 -0.04 -14.25
N VAL A 79 -19.60 0.08 -13.63
CA VAL A 79 -19.16 -0.84 -12.57
C VAL A 79 -19.91 -0.55 -11.29
N THR A 80 -20.62 -1.57 -10.78
CA THR A 80 -21.34 -1.49 -9.51
C THR A 80 -20.39 -1.49 -8.30
N GLY A 81 -20.91 -1.10 -7.13
CA GLY A 81 -20.16 -1.15 -5.87
C GLY A 81 -19.68 -2.57 -5.50
N ASP A 82 -20.52 -3.59 -5.76
CA ASP A 82 -20.20 -4.99 -5.47
C ASP A 82 -19.11 -5.53 -6.40
N GLU A 83 -19.19 -5.22 -7.70
CA GLU A 83 -18.16 -5.58 -8.68
C GLU A 83 -16.81 -4.93 -8.36
N ARG A 84 -16.82 -3.64 -7.97
CA ARG A 84 -15.63 -2.93 -7.50
C ARG A 84 -15.05 -3.59 -6.24
N SER A 85 -15.92 -3.99 -5.30
CA SER A 85 -15.50 -4.67 -4.07
C SER A 85 -14.92 -6.05 -4.35
N MET A 86 -15.49 -6.80 -5.29
CA MET A 86 -14.93 -8.06 -5.77
C MET A 86 -13.56 -7.85 -6.40
N ALA A 87 -13.42 -6.89 -7.32
CA ALA A 87 -12.14 -6.56 -7.93
C ALA A 87 -11.10 -6.14 -6.87
N LYS A 88 -11.50 -5.43 -5.81
CA LYS A 88 -10.63 -5.12 -4.68
C LYS A 88 -10.13 -6.38 -3.97
N MET A 89 -11.01 -7.34 -3.70
CA MET A 89 -10.61 -8.63 -3.11
C MET A 89 -9.64 -9.39 -4.00
N VAL A 90 -9.87 -9.37 -5.32
CA VAL A 90 -9.01 -10.07 -6.29
C VAL A 90 -7.66 -9.37 -6.42
N ASN A 91 -7.61 -8.06 -6.56
CA ASN A 91 -6.37 -7.28 -6.67
C ASN A 91 -5.42 -7.55 -5.49
N PHE A 92 -5.94 -7.54 -4.28
CA PHE A 92 -5.13 -7.89 -3.10
C PHE A 92 -4.93 -9.39 -2.97
N GLY A 93 -5.99 -10.18 -3.15
CA GLY A 93 -5.95 -11.62 -2.92
C GLY A 93 -4.99 -12.37 -3.85
N LEU A 94 -4.98 -12.03 -5.13
CA LEU A 94 -4.10 -12.69 -6.11
C LEU A 94 -2.63 -12.31 -5.89
N ALA A 95 -2.35 -11.07 -5.51
CA ALA A 95 -1.01 -10.67 -5.08
C ALA A 95 -0.50 -11.54 -3.93
N TYR A 96 -1.41 -12.08 -3.11
CA TYR A 96 -1.11 -13.00 -2.00
C TYR A 96 -1.31 -14.49 -2.33
N GLY A 97 -1.52 -14.84 -3.61
CA GLY A 97 -1.68 -16.21 -4.05
C GLY A 97 -3.02 -16.84 -3.66
N MET A 98 -4.10 -16.04 -3.60
CA MET A 98 -5.45 -16.52 -3.35
C MET A 98 -5.90 -17.45 -4.48
N SER A 99 -6.52 -18.58 -4.12
CA SER A 99 -7.13 -19.51 -5.07
C SER A 99 -8.59 -19.15 -5.38
N ASP A 100 -9.16 -19.81 -6.40
CA ASP A 100 -10.59 -19.74 -6.73
C ASP A 100 -11.48 -20.14 -5.54
N PHE A 101 -11.08 -21.14 -4.76
CA PHE A 101 -11.77 -21.52 -3.52
C PHE A 101 -11.71 -20.38 -2.48
N GLY A 102 -10.56 -19.74 -2.32
CA GLY A 102 -10.39 -18.62 -1.39
C GLY A 102 -11.24 -17.40 -1.79
N LEU A 103 -11.34 -17.11 -3.09
CA LEU A 103 -12.19 -16.05 -3.61
C LEU A 103 -13.67 -16.39 -3.43
N SER A 104 -14.10 -17.59 -3.84
CA SER A 104 -15.47 -18.09 -3.68
C SER A 104 -15.96 -17.95 -2.24
N SER A 105 -15.17 -18.43 -1.27
CA SER A 105 -15.51 -18.38 0.16
C SER A 105 -15.63 -16.96 0.71
N ARG A 106 -14.78 -16.02 0.23
CA ARG A 106 -14.78 -14.63 0.73
C ARG A 106 -15.82 -13.76 0.07
N ALA A 107 -16.06 -13.97 -1.22
CA ALA A 107 -17.02 -13.19 -2.00
C ALA A 107 -18.45 -13.74 -1.94
N GLY A 108 -18.66 -14.97 -1.41
CA GLY A 108 -19.97 -15.61 -1.37
C GLY A 108 -20.51 -16.00 -2.75
N ILE A 109 -19.62 -16.26 -3.73
CA ILE A 109 -19.95 -16.64 -5.11
C ILE A 109 -19.63 -18.11 -5.35
N SER A 110 -20.10 -18.68 -6.47
CA SER A 110 -19.71 -20.04 -6.86
C SER A 110 -18.21 -20.14 -7.17
N GLN A 111 -17.64 -21.33 -7.02
CA GLN A 111 -16.23 -21.55 -7.37
C GLN A 111 -16.00 -21.43 -8.88
N ALA A 112 -17.04 -21.69 -9.70
CA ALA A 112 -17.00 -21.49 -11.14
C ALA A 112 -16.86 -20.01 -11.49
N ASP A 113 -17.68 -19.13 -10.89
CA ASP A 113 -17.63 -17.69 -11.11
C ASP A 113 -16.30 -17.12 -10.60
N ALA A 114 -15.81 -17.59 -9.45
CA ALA A 114 -14.50 -17.19 -8.93
C ALA A 114 -13.36 -17.55 -9.89
N ARG A 115 -13.40 -18.74 -10.48
CA ARG A 115 -12.41 -19.19 -11.47
C ARG A 115 -12.50 -18.38 -12.75
N GLU A 116 -13.70 -18.10 -13.24
CA GLU A 116 -13.91 -17.26 -14.41
C GLU A 116 -13.35 -15.86 -14.20
N PHE A 117 -13.64 -15.23 -13.05
CA PHE A 117 -13.12 -13.91 -12.72
C PHE A 117 -11.59 -13.90 -12.64
N ILE A 118 -10.96 -14.90 -12.00
CA ILE A 118 -9.49 -15.02 -11.91
C ILE A 118 -8.89 -15.22 -13.31
N THR A 119 -9.51 -16.02 -14.16
CA THR A 119 -9.06 -16.23 -15.54
C THR A 119 -9.13 -14.93 -16.33
N GLY A 120 -10.25 -14.20 -16.26
CA GLY A 120 -10.41 -12.88 -16.86
C GLY A 120 -9.38 -11.86 -16.33
N TYR A 121 -9.10 -11.88 -15.04
CA TYR A 121 -8.07 -11.03 -14.43
C TYR A 121 -6.68 -11.26 -15.04
N PHE A 122 -6.22 -12.51 -15.14
CA PHE A 122 -4.92 -12.82 -15.72
C PHE A 122 -4.86 -12.60 -17.24
N ALA A 123 -5.98 -12.73 -17.94
CA ALA A 123 -6.08 -12.33 -19.35
C ALA A 123 -5.97 -10.81 -19.51
N ALA A 124 -6.63 -10.04 -18.63
CA ALA A 124 -6.60 -8.59 -18.62
C ALA A 124 -5.24 -8.01 -18.20
N TYR A 125 -4.56 -8.68 -17.27
CA TYR A 125 -3.26 -8.28 -16.70
C TYR A 125 -2.19 -9.35 -16.98
N SER A 126 -1.86 -9.54 -18.24
CA SER A 126 -0.91 -10.59 -18.68
C SER A 126 0.51 -10.40 -18.13
N GLY A 127 0.91 -9.15 -17.83
CA GLY A 127 2.18 -8.83 -17.18
C GLY A 127 2.26 -9.42 -15.77
N ILE A 128 1.16 -9.34 -15.01
CA ILE A 128 1.08 -9.95 -13.66
C ILE A 128 1.20 -11.46 -13.76
N SER A 129 0.50 -12.08 -14.71
CA SER A 129 0.57 -13.54 -14.94
C SER A 129 2.00 -13.99 -15.23
N ARG A 130 2.69 -13.32 -16.14
CA ARG A 130 4.11 -13.61 -16.46
C ARG A 130 5.03 -13.44 -15.25
N TYR A 131 4.86 -12.35 -14.49
CA TYR A 131 5.63 -12.12 -13.28
C TYR A 131 5.45 -13.24 -12.27
N MET A 132 4.21 -13.68 -12.01
CA MET A 132 3.93 -14.74 -11.05
C MET A 132 4.51 -16.09 -11.46
N LEU A 133 4.52 -16.40 -12.75
CA LEU A 133 5.17 -17.60 -13.26
C LEU A 133 6.69 -17.52 -13.07
N HIS A 134 7.29 -16.44 -13.57
CA HIS A 134 8.73 -16.21 -13.51
C HIS A 134 9.29 -16.23 -12.08
N ILE A 135 8.62 -15.58 -11.12
CA ILE A 135 9.10 -15.53 -9.74
C ILE A 135 9.06 -16.91 -9.05
N ARG A 136 8.06 -17.76 -9.39
CA ARG A 136 8.00 -19.15 -8.90
C ARG A 136 9.15 -20.01 -9.45
N GLU A 137 9.41 -19.90 -10.75
CA GLU A 137 10.51 -20.61 -11.41
C GLU A 137 11.86 -20.19 -10.81
N THR A 138 12.10 -18.87 -10.75
CA THR A 138 13.33 -18.32 -10.16
C THR A 138 13.50 -18.74 -8.70
N ALA A 139 12.44 -18.71 -7.91
CA ALA A 139 12.49 -19.13 -6.52
C ALA A 139 12.77 -20.63 -6.38
N ALA A 140 12.21 -21.46 -7.26
CA ALA A 140 12.47 -22.91 -7.27
C ALA A 140 13.93 -23.24 -7.63
N GLU A 141 14.52 -22.50 -8.57
CA GLU A 141 15.92 -22.67 -8.99
C GLU A 141 16.92 -22.16 -7.94
N GLN A 142 16.67 -20.98 -7.37
CA GLN A 142 17.62 -20.31 -6.47
C GLN A 142 17.44 -20.66 -5.00
N GLY A 143 16.26 -21.17 -4.61
CA GLY A 143 15.88 -21.43 -3.22
C GLY A 143 15.54 -20.18 -2.41
N TYR A 144 15.52 -19.00 -3.02
CA TYR A 144 15.18 -17.73 -2.37
C TYR A 144 14.51 -16.75 -3.34
N VAL A 145 13.93 -15.70 -2.79
CA VAL A 145 13.51 -14.49 -3.51
C VAL A 145 14.11 -13.25 -2.87
N ALA A 146 14.09 -12.12 -3.57
CA ALA A 146 14.63 -10.86 -3.08
C ALA A 146 13.67 -9.68 -3.31
N THR A 147 13.77 -8.65 -2.47
CA THR A 147 13.15 -7.35 -2.71
C THR A 147 13.88 -6.60 -3.84
N LEU A 148 13.31 -5.49 -4.31
CA LEU A 148 13.99 -4.59 -5.27
C LEU A 148 15.33 -4.07 -4.74
N LEU A 149 15.50 -4.00 -3.42
CA LEU A 149 16.73 -3.56 -2.76
C LEU A 149 17.67 -4.72 -2.37
N GLY A 150 17.38 -5.94 -2.85
CA GLY A 150 18.27 -7.09 -2.68
C GLY A 150 18.15 -7.82 -1.33
N ARG A 151 17.17 -7.49 -0.48
CA ARG A 151 16.90 -8.25 0.75
C ARG A 151 16.39 -9.64 0.40
N LYS A 152 17.14 -10.67 0.73
CA LYS A 152 16.84 -12.07 0.40
C LYS A 152 16.00 -12.75 1.48
N ARG A 153 15.09 -13.63 1.03
CA ARG A 153 14.38 -14.59 1.87
C ARG A 153 14.53 -15.98 1.30
N GLN A 154 15.12 -16.90 2.06
CA GLN A 154 15.16 -18.33 1.74
C GLN A 154 13.75 -18.93 1.84
N ILE A 155 13.43 -19.85 0.93
CA ILE A 155 12.13 -20.54 0.88
C ILE A 155 12.37 -22.05 0.79
N PRO A 156 12.79 -22.69 1.88
CA PRO A 156 13.05 -24.13 1.88
C PRO A 156 11.80 -24.98 1.61
N GLU A 157 10.60 -24.40 1.81
CA GLU A 157 9.32 -25.06 1.55
C GLU A 157 9.15 -25.47 0.09
N LEU A 158 9.82 -24.82 -0.86
CA LEU A 158 9.75 -25.14 -2.30
C LEU A 158 10.29 -26.53 -2.64
N THR A 159 11.22 -27.05 -1.84
CA THR A 159 11.80 -28.40 -2.02
C THR A 159 11.03 -29.49 -1.27
N SER A 160 9.97 -29.15 -0.54
CA SER A 160 9.18 -30.08 0.25
C SER A 160 8.42 -31.07 -0.63
N SER A 161 8.42 -32.36 -0.25
CA SER A 161 7.52 -33.37 -0.83
C SER A 161 6.06 -33.21 -0.41
N ASN A 162 5.80 -32.46 0.68
CA ASN A 162 4.45 -32.12 1.13
C ASN A 162 3.86 -31.02 0.24
N ARG A 163 2.80 -31.35 -0.52
CA ARG A 163 2.14 -30.42 -1.45
C ARG A 163 1.63 -29.15 -0.78
N ALA A 164 1.14 -29.22 0.45
CA ALA A 164 0.63 -28.05 1.17
C ALA A 164 1.77 -27.09 1.56
N LEU A 165 2.91 -27.63 2.01
CA LEU A 165 4.10 -26.83 2.31
C LEU A 165 4.68 -26.23 1.03
N LYS A 166 4.78 -27.00 -0.06
CA LYS A 166 5.26 -26.45 -1.34
C LYS A 166 4.37 -25.33 -1.85
N ALA A 167 3.05 -25.49 -1.82
CA ALA A 167 2.11 -24.44 -2.19
C ALA A 167 2.22 -23.18 -1.28
N ALA A 168 2.54 -23.35 0.00
CA ALA A 168 2.84 -22.25 0.90
C ALA A 168 4.14 -21.54 0.49
N GLY A 169 5.18 -22.28 0.12
CA GLY A 169 6.44 -21.75 -0.42
C GLY A 169 6.22 -20.93 -1.70
N GLU A 170 5.41 -21.42 -2.64
CA GLU A 170 5.06 -20.71 -3.87
C GLU A 170 4.35 -19.39 -3.59
N ARG A 171 3.42 -19.35 -2.63
CA ARG A 171 2.78 -18.10 -2.19
C ARG A 171 3.78 -17.14 -1.56
N MET A 172 4.69 -17.64 -0.73
CA MET A 172 5.76 -16.81 -0.15
C MET A 172 6.68 -16.24 -1.22
N ALA A 173 6.98 -17.01 -2.27
CA ALA A 173 7.80 -16.54 -3.39
C ALA A 173 7.17 -15.37 -4.14
N ILE A 174 5.85 -15.37 -4.33
CA ILE A 174 5.12 -14.28 -4.98
C ILE A 174 5.05 -13.05 -4.08
N ASN A 175 4.74 -13.25 -2.80
CA ASN A 175 4.41 -12.15 -1.88
C ASN A 175 5.65 -11.38 -1.40
N MET A 176 6.73 -12.12 -1.09
CA MET A 176 7.88 -11.52 -0.41
C MET A 176 8.55 -10.38 -1.20
N PRO A 177 8.76 -10.48 -2.53
CA PRO A 177 9.33 -9.36 -3.27
C PRO A 177 8.48 -8.09 -3.18
N ILE A 178 7.16 -8.22 -3.13
CA ILE A 178 6.21 -7.09 -3.06
C ILE A 178 6.18 -6.55 -1.63
N GLN A 179 5.82 -7.37 -0.65
CA GLN A 179 5.69 -6.96 0.75
C GLN A 179 7.04 -6.53 1.36
N GLY A 180 8.11 -7.25 1.02
CA GLY A 180 9.44 -6.90 1.48
C GLY A 180 9.92 -5.57 0.91
N THR A 181 9.63 -5.28 -0.37
CA THR A 181 9.92 -3.98 -0.99
C THR A 181 9.08 -2.87 -0.36
N ALA A 182 7.80 -3.10 -0.07
CA ALA A 182 6.98 -2.13 0.66
C ALA A 182 7.59 -1.81 2.03
N ALA A 183 8.01 -2.83 2.79
CA ALA A 183 8.69 -2.62 4.06
C ALA A 183 10.03 -1.89 3.93
N ASP A 184 10.78 -2.11 2.86
CA ASP A 184 12.01 -1.39 2.58
C ASP A 184 11.74 0.09 2.23
N ILE A 185 10.71 0.37 1.43
CA ILE A 185 10.26 1.73 1.10
C ILE A 185 9.88 2.49 2.38
N VAL A 186 9.06 1.90 3.25
CA VAL A 186 8.64 2.53 4.51
C VAL A 186 9.85 2.88 5.40
N LYS A 187 10.86 2.01 5.46
CA LYS A 187 12.09 2.29 6.23
C LYS A 187 12.89 3.44 5.65
N ILE A 188 13.01 3.50 4.32
CA ILE A 188 13.68 4.63 3.64
C ILE A 188 12.89 5.90 3.88
N ALA A 189 11.57 5.86 3.73
CA ALA A 189 10.66 6.97 4.01
C ALA A 189 10.85 7.50 5.43
N MET A 190 10.90 6.62 6.42
CA MET A 190 11.14 6.98 7.83
C MET A 190 12.45 7.74 8.02
N ILE A 191 13.55 7.22 7.43
CA ILE A 191 14.89 7.86 7.51
C ILE A 191 14.87 9.22 6.81
N ARG A 192 14.23 9.32 5.63
CA ARG A 192 14.13 10.58 4.89
C ARG A 192 13.27 11.60 5.63
N THR A 193 12.15 11.17 6.20
CA THR A 193 11.28 12.02 7.03
C THR A 193 12.06 12.57 8.24
N ASP A 194 12.74 11.72 8.99
CA ASP A 194 13.52 12.15 10.16
C ASP A 194 14.60 13.18 9.78
N ARG A 195 15.31 12.93 8.68
CA ARG A 195 16.30 13.87 8.15
C ARG A 195 15.68 15.20 7.73
N ALA A 196 14.57 15.16 6.98
CA ALA A 196 13.89 16.36 6.52
C ALA A 196 13.35 17.20 7.69
N LEU A 197 12.87 16.56 8.77
CA LEU A 197 12.45 17.25 9.99
C LEU A 197 13.63 17.97 10.64
N GLN A 198 14.80 17.33 10.76
CA GLN A 198 15.99 17.90 11.34
C GLN A 198 16.53 19.08 10.51
N GLU A 199 16.68 18.89 9.19
CA GLU A 199 17.19 19.90 8.26
C GLU A 199 16.24 21.10 8.15
N GLY A 200 14.91 20.87 8.18
CA GLY A 200 13.89 21.92 8.16
C GLY A 200 13.65 22.63 9.50
N GLY A 201 14.34 22.21 10.57
CA GLY A 201 14.19 22.81 11.91
C GLY A 201 12.82 22.61 12.53
N PHE A 202 12.13 21.49 12.18
CA PHE A 202 10.82 21.15 12.73
C PHE A 202 10.91 20.64 14.15
N ARG A 203 9.91 21.00 14.97
CA ARG A 203 9.68 20.43 16.32
C ARG A 203 8.83 19.16 16.24
N ALA A 204 8.26 18.87 15.07
CA ALA A 204 7.54 17.64 14.79
C ALA A 204 8.43 16.41 14.98
N ARG A 205 7.86 15.29 15.39
CA ARG A 205 8.57 14.04 15.61
C ARG A 205 7.77 12.82 15.16
N VAL A 206 8.44 11.82 14.60
CA VAL A 206 7.85 10.53 14.28
C VAL A 206 7.57 9.77 15.57
N LEU A 207 6.33 9.32 15.76
CA LEU A 207 5.90 8.55 16.93
C LEU A 207 5.86 7.07 16.64
N LEU A 208 5.20 6.68 15.53
CA LEU A 208 4.95 5.28 15.16
C LEU A 208 5.13 5.07 13.66
N SER A 209 5.55 3.86 13.30
CA SER A 209 5.40 3.31 11.95
C SER A 209 4.46 2.11 12.03
N VAL A 210 3.32 2.18 11.34
CA VAL A 210 2.27 1.16 11.41
C VAL A 210 1.93 0.71 10.00
N HIS A 211 2.36 -0.50 9.63
CA HIS A 211 2.25 -1.04 8.26
C HIS A 211 2.91 -0.09 7.24
N ASP A 212 2.12 0.65 6.49
CA ASP A 212 2.49 1.63 5.46
C ASP A 212 2.23 3.08 5.88
N GLU A 213 1.88 3.31 7.15
CA GLU A 213 1.61 4.62 7.76
C GLU A 213 2.78 5.09 8.64
N LEU A 214 3.11 6.37 8.57
CA LEU A 214 3.90 7.09 9.57
C LEU A 214 2.96 7.99 10.37
N LEU A 215 3.01 7.89 11.70
CA LEU A 215 2.29 8.75 12.62
C LEU A 215 3.29 9.69 13.30
N LEU A 216 3.03 10.98 13.19
CA LEU A 216 3.83 12.05 13.77
C LEU A 216 3.01 12.84 14.79
N GLU A 217 3.69 13.49 15.70
CA GLU A 217 3.15 14.61 16.48
C GLU A 217 3.84 15.90 16.03
N ALA A 218 3.08 16.94 15.80
CA ALA A 218 3.59 18.22 15.33
C ALA A 218 2.92 19.38 16.05
N PRO A 219 3.63 20.50 16.30
CA PRO A 219 2.99 21.78 16.61
C PRO A 219 1.99 22.15 15.51
N ARG A 220 0.85 22.74 15.91
CA ARG A 220 -0.21 23.10 14.97
C ARG A 220 0.24 24.12 13.91
N ASP A 221 1.14 25.01 14.30
CA ASP A 221 1.74 26.04 13.44
C ASP A 221 2.73 25.48 12.41
N GLU A 222 3.16 24.23 12.53
CA GLU A 222 4.06 23.58 11.57
C GLU A 222 3.35 22.72 10.53
N VAL A 223 2.06 22.40 10.71
CA VAL A 223 1.35 21.39 9.91
C VAL A 223 1.38 21.71 8.43
N ASP A 224 1.12 22.96 8.05
CA ASP A 224 1.01 23.38 6.64
C ASP A 224 2.36 23.24 5.90
N ARG A 225 3.48 23.49 6.60
CA ARG A 225 4.84 23.26 6.09
C ARG A 225 5.26 21.80 6.14
N LEU A 226 4.80 21.08 7.16
CA LEU A 226 5.18 19.69 7.41
C LEU A 226 4.62 18.73 6.36
N VAL A 227 3.32 18.84 6.04
CA VAL A 227 2.62 17.88 5.19
C VAL A 227 3.24 17.77 3.78
N PRO A 228 3.59 18.86 3.07
CA PRO A 228 4.30 18.78 1.79
C PRO A 228 5.63 18.04 1.90
N ILE A 229 6.46 18.38 2.87
CA ILE A 229 7.78 17.78 3.10
C ILE A 229 7.66 16.29 3.44
N LEU A 230 6.67 15.92 4.25
CA LEU A 230 6.40 14.53 4.60
C LEU A 230 5.98 13.71 3.37
N ARG A 231 5.11 14.27 2.52
CA ARG A 231 4.75 13.64 1.24
C ARG A 231 5.95 13.48 0.33
N GLU A 232 6.75 14.50 0.13
CA GLU A 232 7.96 14.46 -0.70
C GLU A 232 8.95 13.39 -0.20
N ALA A 233 9.23 13.35 1.09
CA ALA A 233 10.13 12.38 1.69
C ALA A 233 9.67 10.92 1.49
N MET A 234 8.35 10.68 1.62
CA MET A 234 7.75 9.36 1.46
C MET A 234 7.61 8.97 -0.01
N GLU A 235 7.01 9.82 -0.85
CA GLU A 235 6.77 9.54 -2.28
C GLU A 235 8.07 9.37 -3.05
N GLY A 236 9.12 10.10 -2.67
CA GLY A 236 10.46 9.99 -3.22
C GLY A 236 11.30 8.84 -2.65
N ALA A 237 10.78 8.00 -1.73
CA ALA A 237 11.58 7.00 -1.03
C ALA A 237 12.25 5.99 -1.95
N LEU A 238 11.58 5.53 -2.99
CA LEU A 238 12.12 4.65 -4.01
C LEU A 238 11.51 4.99 -5.38
N PRO A 239 12.33 5.23 -6.43
CA PRO A 239 11.80 5.46 -7.77
C PRO A 239 11.21 4.17 -8.34
N LEU A 240 9.93 4.21 -8.67
CA LEU A 240 9.21 3.14 -9.36
C LEU A 240 8.76 3.63 -10.75
N SER A 241 8.32 2.71 -11.61
CA SER A 241 7.72 3.04 -12.92
C SER A 241 6.30 3.60 -12.83
N VAL A 242 5.75 3.66 -11.63
CA VAL A 242 4.49 4.31 -11.26
C VAL A 242 4.73 5.19 -10.05
N PRO A 243 4.04 6.33 -9.89
CA PRO A 243 4.25 7.19 -8.75
C PRO A 243 3.86 6.48 -7.45
N LEU A 244 4.63 6.68 -6.38
CA LEU A 244 4.14 6.45 -5.02
C LEU A 244 3.29 7.64 -4.62
N THR A 245 2.16 7.41 -3.97
CA THR A 245 1.27 8.48 -3.48
C THR A 245 0.99 8.29 -2.01
N VAL A 246 0.96 9.41 -1.28
CA VAL A 246 0.77 9.44 0.16
C VAL A 246 -0.46 10.28 0.51
N ASP A 247 -1.37 9.70 1.27
CA ASP A 247 -2.52 10.38 1.83
C ASP A 247 -2.18 10.87 3.24
N ALA A 248 -2.31 12.19 3.48
CA ALA A 248 -2.06 12.78 4.78
C ALA A 248 -3.37 13.13 5.49
N LYS A 249 -3.39 12.98 6.81
CA LYS A 249 -4.51 13.31 7.70
C LYS A 249 -3.99 13.99 8.95
N VAL A 250 -4.81 14.86 9.53
CA VAL A 250 -4.49 15.62 10.75
C VAL A 250 -5.64 15.51 11.74
N GLY A 251 -5.34 15.43 13.03
CA GLY A 251 -6.36 15.36 14.08
C GLY A 251 -5.78 15.29 15.48
N ASP A 252 -6.62 15.58 16.48
CA ASP A 252 -6.22 15.55 17.89
C ASP A 252 -6.10 14.14 18.46
N SER A 253 -6.64 13.17 17.75
CA SER A 253 -6.65 11.75 18.07
C SER A 253 -6.34 10.94 16.83
N TRP A 254 -5.73 9.77 16.99
CA TRP A 254 -5.43 8.85 15.88
C TRP A 254 -6.69 8.27 15.20
N GLU A 255 -7.83 8.35 15.85
CA GLU A 255 -9.13 8.02 15.25
C GLU A 255 -9.86 9.31 14.85
N GLY A 256 -10.50 9.32 13.68
CA GLY A 256 -11.30 10.47 13.23
C GLY A 256 -10.49 11.64 12.68
N MET A 257 -9.26 11.38 12.20
CA MET A 257 -8.43 12.41 11.56
C MET A 257 -9.04 12.90 10.23
N THR A 258 -8.86 14.17 9.96
CA THR A 258 -9.36 14.84 8.73
C THR A 258 -8.31 14.75 7.63
N PRO A 259 -8.67 14.34 6.40
CA PRO A 259 -7.76 14.37 5.26
C PRO A 259 -7.27 15.79 4.93
N VAL A 260 -5.98 15.91 4.62
CA VAL A 260 -5.37 17.15 4.12
C VAL A 260 -5.31 17.07 2.59
N SER A 261 -5.97 18.03 1.91
CA SER A 261 -5.99 18.10 0.45
C SER A 261 -4.57 18.30 -0.12
N ARG A 262 -4.31 17.73 -1.30
CA ARG A 262 -3.08 18.04 -2.05
C ARG A 262 -3.08 19.46 -2.59
N ARG A 263 -4.26 20.05 -2.84
CA ARG A 263 -4.40 21.40 -3.40
C ARG A 263 -4.11 22.48 -2.35
N ASP A 264 -4.43 22.23 -1.10
CA ASP A 264 -4.21 23.20 -0.02
C ASP A 264 -2.71 23.41 0.26
N ALA A 265 -1.89 22.38 0.03
CA ALA A 265 -0.44 22.45 0.17
C ALA A 265 0.27 23.29 -0.91
N VAL A 266 -0.28 23.36 -2.13
CA VAL A 266 0.31 24.12 -3.25
C VAL A 266 -0.01 25.63 -3.12
N LEU A 267 -1.11 26.00 -2.47
CA LEU A 267 -1.47 27.40 -2.27
C LEU A 267 -0.62 28.10 -1.20
N ALA A 268 -0.10 27.34 -0.22
CA ALA A 268 0.80 27.88 0.79
C ALA A 268 2.17 28.31 0.21
N GLU A 269 2.65 27.65 -0.86
CA GLU A 269 3.90 28.04 -1.55
C GLU A 269 3.72 29.24 -2.49
N ALA A 270 2.48 29.52 -2.94
CA ALA A 270 2.22 30.62 -3.88
C ALA A 270 2.12 31.99 -3.20
N ASP A 271 1.83 32.02 -1.90
CA ASP A 271 1.71 33.27 -1.13
C ASP A 271 3.06 33.81 -0.60
N GLU A 272 4.18 33.08 -0.77
CA GLU A 272 5.53 33.48 -0.33
C GLU A 272 6.41 34.08 -1.46
N VAL A 273 5.85 34.49 -2.60
CA VAL A 273 6.63 35.23 -3.61
C VAL A 273 6.72 36.68 -3.16
N PRO A 274 7.86 37.18 -2.67
CA PRO A 274 8.00 38.58 -2.33
C PRO A 274 7.92 39.42 -3.62
N GLU A 275 7.01 40.40 -3.65
CA GLU A 275 7.01 41.44 -4.65
C GLU A 275 8.37 42.16 -4.63
N ALA A 276 9.09 42.11 -5.75
CA ALA A 276 10.36 42.79 -5.96
C ALA A 276 10.15 44.26 -6.40
#